data_048d47e4e2eaaf03cc3fe485783c0cb7
#
_entry.id   048d47e4e2eaaf03cc3fe485783c0cb7
#
_cell.length_a   1.000
_cell.length_b   1.000
_cell.length_c   1.000
_cell.angle_alpha   90.00
_cell.angle_beta   90.00
_cell.angle_gamma   90.00
#
_symmetry.space_group_name_H-M   'P 1'
#
loop_
_entity.id
_entity.type
_entity.pdbx_description
1 polymer ?
#
loop_
_entity_poly.entity_id
_entity_poly.type
_entity_poly.pdbx_seq_one_letter_code
_entity_poly.pdbx_strand_id
1 'polypeptide(L)'
;MKHQAKKQTRNQHMPVVIVCILILVLAVMGLGMHFIKKYIPTKERMNLTEYYGQPGDGEMAVVLGTEIMEERALMSGDQIYLPLDMVNTYLNQRYYWDSADQQVLYATPSELQYYPAAESGEGDVWLKDGTVYLRLGFVQKFTDLDAYVYENPNRVAIQYRFTGVQTTTAKKDTSIRYQGGIKSPILTDVKTGDTLIFLEELEDWAQVATMDGYIGYVQKDTIASAETKDFERSFEKEEYTYLTMDGKVNMSWHQVTSQDANAYLVDTIANVSGVNVISPTWYYIQD
;
A
#
# COMPACT_ATOMS: atom_id res chain seq x y z
N MET A 1 -92.22 -38.33 26.30
CA MET A 1 -91.02 -37.50 26.25
C MET A 1 -90.04 -38.15 25.25
N LYS A 2 -89.88 -37.51 24.05
CA LYS A 2 -88.90 -38.00 23.03
C LYS A 2 -87.69 -37.16 23.11
N HIS A 3 -86.53 -37.75 23.55
CA HIS A 3 -85.23 -37.18 23.46
C HIS A 3 -84.74 -37.22 22.00
N GLN A 4 -84.60 -36.08 21.35
CA GLN A 4 -83.89 -35.97 20.08
C GLN A 4 -82.40 -35.93 20.35
N ALA A 5 -81.63 -36.95 19.92
CA ALA A 5 -80.18 -36.97 19.90
C ALA A 5 -79.69 -36.03 18.79
N LYS A 6 -79.02 -35.00 19.19
CA LYS A 6 -78.36 -34.03 18.29
C LYS A 6 -77.20 -34.76 17.59
N LYS A 7 -77.31 -35.00 16.28
CA LYS A 7 -76.28 -35.62 15.45
C LYS A 7 -75.13 -34.65 15.29
N GLN A 8 -74.00 -34.91 15.95
CA GLN A 8 -72.80 -34.18 15.84
C GLN A 8 -72.17 -34.52 14.46
N THR A 9 -72.29 -33.60 13.48
CA THR A 9 -71.61 -33.72 12.19
C THR A 9 -70.12 -33.49 12.41
N ARG A 10 -69.36 -34.58 12.45
CA ARG A 10 -67.87 -34.54 12.51
C ARG A 10 -67.41 -34.02 11.17
N ASN A 11 -66.83 -32.75 11.18
CA ASN A 11 -66.30 -32.11 9.99
C ASN A 11 -65.11 -32.95 9.46
N GLN A 12 -65.37 -33.81 8.48
CA GLN A 12 -64.38 -34.72 7.86
C GLN A 12 -63.23 -33.96 7.13
N HIS A 13 -63.41 -32.66 6.84
CA HIS A 13 -62.48 -31.87 6.13
C HIS A 13 -61.45 -31.15 7.06
N MET A 14 -61.69 -31.19 8.38
CA MET A 14 -60.81 -30.51 9.36
C MET A 14 -59.34 -30.98 9.32
N PRO A 15 -59.01 -32.27 9.22
CA PRO A 15 -57.64 -32.73 9.14
C PRO A 15 -56.97 -32.32 7.82
N VAL A 16 -57.71 -32.28 6.71
CA VAL A 16 -57.14 -31.86 5.40
C VAL A 16 -56.82 -30.35 5.43
N VAL A 17 -57.67 -29.52 6.02
CA VAL A 17 -57.43 -28.09 6.15
C VAL A 17 -56.21 -27.83 7.04
N ILE A 18 -56.05 -28.58 8.13
CA ILE A 18 -54.87 -28.46 9.01
C ILE A 18 -53.58 -28.83 8.25
N VAL A 19 -53.59 -29.92 7.46
CA VAL A 19 -52.42 -30.32 6.65
C VAL A 19 -52.09 -29.26 5.59
N CYS A 20 -53.10 -28.71 4.89
CA CYS A 20 -52.88 -27.63 3.93
C CYS A 20 -52.26 -26.37 4.57
N ILE A 21 -52.75 -25.99 5.77
CA ILE A 21 -52.17 -24.85 6.53
C ILE A 21 -50.74 -25.13 6.93
N LEU A 22 -50.41 -26.34 7.40
CA LEU A 22 -49.06 -26.75 7.75
C LEU A 22 -48.09 -26.67 6.53
N ILE A 23 -48.55 -27.18 5.36
CA ILE A 23 -47.76 -27.10 4.13
C ILE A 23 -47.54 -25.63 3.73
N LEU A 24 -48.54 -24.78 3.82
CA LEU A 24 -48.44 -23.34 3.53
C LEU A 24 -47.42 -22.64 4.47
N VAL A 25 -47.52 -22.96 5.77
CA VAL A 25 -46.59 -22.41 6.77
C VAL A 25 -45.16 -22.85 6.49
N LEU A 26 -44.95 -24.13 6.16
CA LEU A 26 -43.60 -24.63 5.80
C LEU A 26 -43.07 -23.99 4.51
N ALA A 27 -43.94 -23.78 3.51
CA ALA A 27 -43.57 -23.09 2.27
C ALA A 27 -43.19 -21.60 2.53
N VAL A 28 -43.96 -20.89 3.35
CA VAL A 28 -43.71 -19.50 3.73
C VAL A 28 -42.40 -19.41 4.56
N MET A 29 -42.19 -20.34 5.50
CA MET A 29 -40.94 -20.43 6.25
C MET A 29 -39.74 -20.73 5.34
N GLY A 30 -39.88 -21.66 4.39
CA GLY A 30 -38.81 -21.97 3.41
C GLY A 30 -38.47 -20.78 2.52
N LEU A 31 -39.48 -20.10 1.99
CA LEU A 31 -39.28 -18.84 1.23
C LEU A 31 -38.66 -17.73 2.10
N GLY A 32 -39.18 -17.56 3.32
CA GLY A 32 -38.67 -16.60 4.27
C GLY A 32 -37.19 -16.83 4.61
N MET A 33 -36.79 -18.09 4.88
CA MET A 33 -35.38 -18.44 5.11
C MET A 33 -34.49 -18.19 3.89
N HIS A 34 -35.01 -18.45 2.67
CA HIS A 34 -34.27 -18.16 1.44
C HIS A 34 -34.00 -16.64 1.28
N PHE A 35 -35.03 -15.81 1.49
CA PHE A 35 -34.90 -14.36 1.45
C PHE A 35 -33.95 -13.82 2.54
N ILE A 36 -34.10 -14.31 3.77
CA ILE A 36 -33.23 -13.96 4.89
C ILE A 36 -31.79 -14.29 4.56
N LYS A 37 -31.48 -15.52 4.09
CA LYS A 37 -30.12 -15.88 3.68
C LYS A 37 -29.58 -15.01 2.57
N LYS A 38 -30.39 -14.51 1.66
CA LYS A 38 -29.97 -13.65 0.54
C LYS A 38 -29.63 -12.23 1.01
N TYR A 39 -30.36 -11.66 1.95
CA TYR A 39 -30.30 -10.25 2.32
C TYR A 39 -29.60 -9.96 3.66
N ILE A 40 -29.36 -10.96 4.52
CA ILE A 40 -28.58 -10.77 5.74
C ILE A 40 -27.07 -10.73 5.38
N PRO A 41 -26.32 -9.67 5.79
CA PRO A 41 -24.88 -9.60 5.61
C PRO A 41 -24.17 -10.78 6.29
N THR A 42 -23.12 -11.30 5.66
CA THR A 42 -22.26 -12.29 6.31
C THR A 42 -21.49 -11.67 7.47
N LYS A 43 -21.22 -12.47 8.49
CA LYS A 43 -20.31 -12.16 9.60
C LYS A 43 -18.98 -12.91 9.47
N GLU A 44 -18.79 -13.63 8.37
CA GLU A 44 -17.56 -14.34 8.08
C GLU A 44 -16.41 -13.33 7.95
N ARG A 45 -15.27 -13.67 8.55
CA ARG A 45 -14.07 -12.86 8.45
C ARG A 45 -13.09 -13.46 7.45
N MET A 46 -12.40 -12.59 6.71
CA MET A 46 -11.34 -12.99 5.80
C MET A 46 -10.17 -13.61 6.57
N ASN A 47 -9.57 -14.64 6.00
CA ASN A 47 -8.29 -15.14 6.46
C ASN A 47 -7.20 -14.10 6.11
N LEU A 48 -6.74 -13.36 7.09
CA LEU A 48 -5.79 -12.27 6.89
C LEU A 48 -4.42 -12.75 6.42
N THR A 49 -4.00 -13.96 6.80
CA THR A 49 -2.75 -14.55 6.30
C THR A 49 -2.82 -14.76 4.79
N GLU A 50 -3.94 -15.27 4.29
CA GLU A 50 -4.17 -15.42 2.87
C GLU A 50 -4.32 -14.06 2.16
N TYR A 51 -5.03 -13.12 2.78
CA TYR A 51 -5.25 -11.77 2.26
C TYR A 51 -3.93 -11.01 2.02
N TYR A 52 -2.94 -11.14 2.92
CA TYR A 52 -1.62 -10.52 2.79
C TYR A 52 -0.58 -11.42 2.10
N GLY A 53 -0.98 -12.53 1.47
CA GLY A 53 -0.12 -13.36 0.63
C GLY A 53 0.85 -14.26 1.41
N GLN A 54 0.47 -14.73 2.59
CA GLN A 54 1.18 -15.75 3.39
C GLN A 54 2.68 -15.47 3.58
N PRO A 55 3.07 -14.40 4.29
CA PRO A 55 4.48 -14.15 4.58
C PRO A 55 5.11 -15.34 5.33
N GLY A 56 6.33 -15.70 4.95
CA GLY A 56 7.09 -16.77 5.56
C GLY A 56 7.67 -16.41 6.93
N ASP A 57 8.40 -17.35 7.54
CA ASP A 57 9.08 -17.10 8.81
C ASP A 57 10.13 -16.00 8.66
N GLY A 58 10.05 -14.97 9.51
CA GLY A 58 10.92 -13.80 9.44
C GLY A 58 10.59 -12.82 8.32
N GLU A 59 9.54 -13.09 7.54
CA GLU A 59 9.02 -12.18 6.54
C GLU A 59 7.82 -11.37 7.05
N MET A 60 7.60 -10.23 6.41
CA MET A 60 6.44 -9.40 6.65
C MET A 60 5.81 -9.00 5.32
N ALA A 61 4.48 -9.00 5.28
CA ALA A 61 3.77 -8.37 4.17
C ALA A 61 4.02 -6.85 4.19
N VAL A 62 4.20 -6.28 3.03
CA VAL A 62 4.34 -4.82 2.87
C VAL A 62 3.06 -4.26 2.27
N VAL A 63 2.46 -3.28 2.95
CA VAL A 63 1.39 -2.47 2.41
C VAL A 63 1.95 -1.08 2.17
N LEU A 64 2.09 -0.71 0.91
CA LEU A 64 2.68 0.56 0.50
C LEU A 64 1.59 1.52 0.04
N GLY A 65 1.26 2.48 0.90
CA GLY A 65 0.11 3.36 0.67
C GLY A 65 -1.19 2.57 0.60
N THR A 66 -1.67 2.35 -0.60
CA THR A 66 -2.95 1.68 -0.88
C THR A 66 -2.80 0.40 -1.70
N GLU A 67 -1.63 -0.23 -1.65
CA GLU A 67 -1.32 -1.47 -2.37
C GLU A 67 -0.64 -2.48 -1.46
N ILE A 68 -1.02 -3.75 -1.59
CA ILE A 68 -0.32 -4.88 -0.96
C ILE A 68 0.76 -5.32 -1.95
N MET A 69 2.02 -5.20 -1.54
CA MET A 69 3.17 -5.50 -2.40
C MET A 69 3.42 -7.00 -2.50
N GLU A 70 3.96 -7.43 -3.64
CA GLU A 70 4.45 -8.81 -3.81
C GLU A 70 5.74 -9.03 -3.02
N GLU A 71 6.59 -8.00 -2.97
CA GLU A 71 7.83 -8.00 -2.20
C GLU A 71 7.56 -8.10 -0.71
N ARG A 72 8.47 -8.75 0.00
CA ARG A 72 8.40 -8.95 1.45
C ARG A 72 9.47 -8.14 2.14
N ALA A 73 9.10 -7.54 3.26
CA ALA A 73 10.07 -7.03 4.22
C ALA A 73 10.62 -8.19 5.06
N LEU A 74 11.83 -8.04 5.57
CA LEU A 74 12.42 -8.97 6.54
C LEU A 74 12.41 -8.34 7.93
N MET A 75 12.29 -9.20 8.93
CA MET A 75 12.41 -8.83 10.34
C MET A 75 13.63 -9.48 10.96
N SER A 76 14.46 -8.68 11.65
CA SER A 76 15.59 -9.14 12.46
C SER A 76 15.53 -8.46 13.81
N GLY A 77 15.19 -9.23 14.85
CA GLY A 77 14.80 -8.62 16.14
C GLY A 77 13.65 -7.65 15.97
N ASP A 78 13.80 -6.43 16.45
CA ASP A 78 12.80 -5.36 16.28
C ASP A 78 13.02 -4.50 15.03
N GLN A 79 14.00 -4.86 14.17
CA GLN A 79 14.33 -4.10 12.99
C GLN A 79 13.64 -4.69 11.76
N ILE A 80 13.15 -3.79 10.89
CA ILE A 80 12.50 -4.13 9.64
C ILE A 80 13.39 -3.70 8.50
N TYR A 81 13.50 -4.55 7.49
CA TYR A 81 14.34 -4.35 6.32
C TYR A 81 13.49 -4.44 5.06
N LEU A 82 13.55 -3.42 4.23
CA LEU A 82 12.83 -3.33 2.96
C LEU A 82 13.77 -3.67 1.80
N PRO A 83 13.32 -4.40 0.76
CA PRO A 83 14.12 -4.64 -0.44
C PRO A 83 14.55 -3.30 -1.08
N LEU A 84 15.84 -3.19 -1.42
CA LEU A 84 16.40 -1.99 -2.05
C LEU A 84 15.66 -1.61 -3.33
N ASP A 85 15.33 -2.59 -4.16
CA ASP A 85 14.65 -2.35 -5.44
C ASP A 85 13.26 -1.75 -5.23
N MET A 86 12.52 -2.22 -4.21
CA MET A 86 11.23 -1.64 -3.84
C MET A 86 11.41 -0.19 -3.34
N VAL A 87 12.41 0.06 -2.48
CA VAL A 87 12.69 1.42 -1.99
C VAL A 87 13.03 2.35 -3.14
N ASN A 88 13.89 1.93 -4.07
CA ASN A 88 14.26 2.73 -5.23
C ASN A 88 13.11 2.94 -6.20
N THR A 89 12.23 1.97 -6.36
CA THR A 89 11.11 2.08 -7.30
C THR A 89 10.02 3.02 -6.79
N TYR A 90 9.68 2.94 -5.50
CA TYR A 90 8.46 3.57 -4.99
C TYR A 90 8.70 4.71 -3.99
N LEU A 91 9.84 4.73 -3.30
CA LEU A 91 10.07 5.65 -2.19
C LEU A 91 11.17 6.67 -2.50
N ASN A 92 12.40 6.22 -2.74
CA ASN A 92 13.55 7.10 -2.93
C ASN A 92 14.62 6.45 -3.80
N GLN A 93 14.84 6.95 -5.01
CA GLN A 93 15.74 6.41 -6.04
C GLN A 93 17.24 6.70 -5.81
N ARG A 94 17.63 7.23 -4.66
CA ARG A 94 18.99 7.72 -4.42
C ARG A 94 19.92 6.70 -3.78
N TYR A 95 19.43 5.51 -3.48
CA TYR A 95 20.24 4.42 -2.93
C TYR A 95 20.91 3.66 -4.07
N TYR A 96 22.19 3.80 -4.23
CA TYR A 96 22.95 3.08 -5.24
C TYR A 96 23.69 1.90 -4.62
N TRP A 97 23.49 0.70 -5.16
CA TRP A 97 24.21 -0.49 -4.75
C TRP A 97 25.55 -0.63 -5.51
N ASP A 98 26.64 -0.59 -4.78
CA ASP A 98 27.98 -0.91 -5.26
C ASP A 98 28.27 -2.38 -4.95
N SER A 99 28.19 -3.22 -5.96
CA SER A 99 28.42 -4.67 -5.81
C SER A 99 29.89 -5.04 -5.63
N ALA A 100 30.82 -4.18 -6.07
CA ALA A 100 32.25 -4.43 -5.94
C ALA A 100 32.72 -4.32 -4.48
N ASP A 101 32.26 -3.26 -3.81
CA ASP A 101 32.60 -2.99 -2.42
C ASP A 101 31.50 -3.45 -1.43
N GLN A 102 30.43 -4.06 -1.93
CA GLN A 102 29.28 -4.53 -1.15
C GLN A 102 28.72 -3.46 -0.19
N GLN A 103 28.43 -2.30 -0.71
CA GLN A 103 27.92 -1.16 0.05
C GLN A 103 26.83 -0.42 -0.68
N VAL A 104 26.01 0.29 0.06
CA VAL A 104 25.06 1.26 -0.52
C VAL A 104 25.66 2.65 -0.43
N LEU A 105 25.62 3.38 -1.53
CA LEU A 105 25.98 4.77 -1.62
C LEU A 105 24.73 5.64 -1.58
N TYR A 106 24.78 6.73 -0.81
CA TYR A 106 23.74 7.73 -0.77
C TYR A 106 24.34 9.13 -0.90
N ALA A 107 23.94 9.86 -1.95
CA ALA A 107 24.42 11.21 -2.20
C ALA A 107 23.54 12.22 -1.45
N THR A 108 24.10 12.88 -0.44
CA THR A 108 23.51 14.05 0.22
C THR A 108 23.86 15.34 -0.55
N PRO A 109 23.26 16.48 -0.20
CA PRO A 109 23.64 17.76 -0.82
C PRO A 109 25.11 18.15 -0.67
N SER A 110 25.79 17.64 0.38
CA SER A 110 27.15 18.02 0.74
C SER A 110 28.20 16.93 0.46
N GLU A 111 27.83 15.66 0.50
CA GLU A 111 28.77 14.54 0.43
C GLU A 111 28.15 13.26 -0.09
N LEU A 112 29.00 12.33 -0.51
CA LEU A 112 28.61 10.95 -0.80
C LEU A 112 28.87 10.10 0.45
N GLN A 113 27.81 9.47 0.96
CA GLN A 113 27.88 8.60 2.14
C GLN A 113 27.90 7.12 1.72
N TYR A 114 28.64 6.31 2.48
CA TYR A 114 28.90 4.89 2.21
C TYR A 114 28.37 4.06 3.37
N TYR A 115 27.56 3.04 3.05
CA TYR A 115 26.91 2.15 4.02
C TYR A 115 27.25 0.70 3.69
N PRO A 116 28.27 0.11 4.32
CA PRO A 116 28.65 -1.28 4.09
C PRO A 116 27.50 -2.23 4.42
N ALA A 117 27.33 -3.26 3.59
CA ALA A 117 26.36 -4.30 3.86
C ALA A 117 26.86 -5.24 4.96
N ALA A 118 25.96 -5.57 5.89
CA ALA A 118 26.19 -6.64 6.85
C ALA A 118 25.66 -7.97 6.31
N GLU A 119 26.27 -9.07 6.74
CA GLU A 119 25.77 -10.43 6.45
C GLU A 119 24.61 -10.82 7.36
N SER A 120 24.44 -10.10 8.47
CA SER A 120 23.35 -10.26 9.43
C SER A 120 22.47 -9.02 9.47
N GLY A 121 21.23 -9.18 9.94
CA GLY A 121 20.28 -8.07 10.07
C GLY A 121 20.59 -7.12 11.24
N GLU A 122 21.80 -6.55 11.29
CA GLU A 122 22.26 -5.66 12.38
C GLU A 122 22.64 -4.25 11.89
N GLY A 123 22.85 -4.04 10.59
CA GLY A 123 23.26 -2.75 10.02
C GLY A 123 22.13 -1.96 9.39
N ASP A 124 22.48 -0.87 8.72
CA ASP A 124 21.56 -0.11 7.87
C ASP A 124 21.28 -0.82 6.54
N VAL A 125 22.25 -1.62 6.08
CA VAL A 125 22.19 -2.40 4.84
C VAL A 125 22.44 -3.87 5.19
N TRP A 126 21.58 -4.75 4.71
CA TRP A 126 21.68 -6.19 4.89
C TRP A 126 21.68 -6.88 3.52
N LEU A 127 22.75 -7.64 3.22
CA LEU A 127 22.83 -8.51 2.06
C LEU A 127 22.41 -9.93 2.46
N LYS A 128 21.27 -10.38 1.96
CA LYS A 128 20.75 -11.71 2.25
C LYS A 128 20.36 -12.44 0.97
N ASP A 129 20.90 -13.61 0.75
CA ASP A 129 20.60 -14.49 -0.40
C ASP A 129 20.69 -13.74 -1.75
N GLY A 130 21.67 -12.83 -1.88
CA GLY A 130 21.90 -12.02 -3.07
C GLY A 130 20.96 -10.80 -3.22
N THR A 131 20.03 -10.59 -2.31
CA THR A 131 19.15 -9.43 -2.27
C THR A 131 19.62 -8.43 -1.23
N VAL A 132 19.63 -7.16 -1.62
CA VAL A 132 19.98 -6.05 -0.72
C VAL A 132 18.74 -5.52 -0.05
N TYR A 133 18.82 -5.38 1.26
CA TYR A 133 17.75 -4.82 2.08
C TYR A 133 18.24 -3.59 2.83
N LEU A 134 17.37 -2.60 2.98
CA LEU A 134 17.61 -1.38 3.74
C LEU A 134 16.77 -1.38 5.02
N ARG A 135 17.39 -1.08 6.16
CA ARG A 135 16.68 -0.92 7.42
C ARG A 135 15.65 0.21 7.30
N LEU A 136 14.43 -0.04 7.72
CA LEU A 136 13.33 0.93 7.63
C LEU A 136 13.69 2.29 8.24
N GLY A 137 14.31 2.30 9.43
CA GLY A 137 14.75 3.54 10.07
C GLY A 137 15.83 4.30 9.27
N PHE A 138 16.66 3.60 8.49
CA PHE A 138 17.59 4.22 7.57
C PHE A 138 16.88 4.85 6.37
N VAL A 139 15.86 4.18 5.83
CA VAL A 139 15.04 4.75 4.75
C VAL A 139 14.29 6.00 5.25
N GLN A 140 13.73 5.96 6.46
CA GLN A 140 13.03 7.10 7.07
C GLN A 140 13.92 8.33 7.32
N LYS A 141 15.22 8.13 7.47
CA LYS A 141 16.18 9.24 7.62
C LYS A 141 16.20 10.16 6.40
N PHE A 142 15.99 9.60 5.20
CA PHE A 142 16.11 10.31 3.93
C PHE A 142 14.82 10.36 3.11
N THR A 143 13.73 9.84 3.65
CA THR A 143 12.47 9.72 2.93
C THR A 143 11.30 10.05 3.85
N ASP A 144 10.44 10.96 3.42
CA ASP A 144 9.23 11.31 4.15
C ASP A 144 8.22 10.15 4.09
N LEU A 145 8.18 9.35 5.13
CA LEU A 145 7.24 8.24 5.28
C LEU A 145 6.92 7.96 6.75
N ASP A 146 5.71 7.46 6.99
CA ASP A 146 5.31 6.85 8.25
C ASP A 146 5.18 5.34 8.04
N ALA A 147 5.60 4.57 9.02
CA ALA A 147 5.51 3.12 8.97
C ALA A 147 4.96 2.58 10.29
N TYR A 148 4.03 1.66 10.19
CA TYR A 148 3.35 1.03 11.32
C TYR A 148 3.45 -0.48 11.17
N VAL A 149 3.85 -1.14 12.26
CA VAL A 149 4.08 -2.58 12.32
C VAL A 149 2.91 -3.24 12.99
N TYR A 150 2.44 -4.31 12.42
CA TYR A 150 1.33 -5.10 12.93
C TYR A 150 1.67 -6.58 12.93
N GLU A 151 1.14 -7.29 13.90
CA GLU A 151 1.20 -8.75 14.00
C GLU A 151 -0.13 -9.38 13.56
N ASN A 152 -0.08 -10.68 13.31
CA ASN A 152 -1.25 -11.53 13.03
C ASN A 152 -2.12 -11.09 11.83
N PRO A 153 -1.60 -11.14 10.60
CA PRO A 153 -0.24 -11.56 10.19
C PRO A 153 0.76 -10.42 10.29
N ASN A 154 2.05 -10.78 10.34
CA ASN A 154 3.13 -9.81 10.34
C ASN A 154 3.07 -8.96 9.08
N ARG A 155 2.92 -7.65 9.26
CA ARG A 155 2.89 -6.68 8.16
C ARG A 155 3.43 -5.33 8.58
N VAL A 156 3.98 -4.61 7.62
CA VAL A 156 4.34 -3.20 7.74
C VAL A 156 3.48 -2.39 6.78
N ALA A 157 2.76 -1.41 7.32
CA ALA A 157 1.99 -0.45 6.53
C ALA A 157 2.79 0.86 6.43
N ILE A 158 3.13 1.26 5.21
CA ILE A 158 3.98 2.42 4.92
C ILE A 158 3.14 3.47 4.21
N GLN A 159 3.05 4.66 4.79
CA GLN A 159 2.41 5.83 4.19
C GLN A 159 3.50 6.79 3.72
N TYR A 160 3.44 7.22 2.46
CA TYR A 160 4.44 8.10 1.84
C TYR A 160 3.83 9.22 0.99
N ARG A 161 2.50 9.30 0.97
CA ARG A 161 1.75 10.37 0.31
C ARG A 161 0.93 11.11 1.36
N PHE A 162 1.19 12.39 1.52
CA PHE A 162 0.62 13.21 2.59
C PHE A 162 -0.11 14.46 2.09
N THR A 163 -0.03 14.76 0.79
CA THR A 163 -0.71 15.90 0.16
C THR A 163 -1.70 15.42 -0.89
N GLY A 164 -2.83 16.09 -1.00
CA GLY A 164 -3.87 15.77 -1.96
C GLY A 164 -4.55 14.42 -1.70
N VAL A 165 -4.49 13.89 -0.47
CA VAL A 165 -5.05 12.58 -0.14
C VAL A 165 -6.56 12.66 -0.08
N GLN A 166 -7.24 11.81 -0.85
CA GLN A 166 -8.68 11.68 -0.74
C GLN A 166 -9.04 10.89 0.51
N THR A 167 -9.82 11.47 1.40
CA THR A 167 -10.24 10.84 2.64
C THR A 167 -11.75 10.88 2.80
N THR A 168 -12.27 9.97 3.60
CA THR A 168 -13.68 9.98 4.03
C THR A 168 -13.78 9.60 5.51
N THR A 169 -14.90 9.90 6.14
CA THR A 169 -15.14 9.58 7.54
C THR A 169 -16.35 8.65 7.67
N ALA A 170 -16.22 7.63 8.51
CA ALA A 170 -17.34 6.74 8.81
C ALA A 170 -18.42 7.48 9.61
N LYS A 171 -19.67 7.50 9.09
CA LYS A 171 -20.85 8.11 9.74
C LYS A 171 -21.48 7.21 10.80
N LYS A 172 -21.27 5.91 10.68
CA LYS A 172 -21.77 4.88 11.61
C LYS A 172 -20.80 3.70 11.65
N ASP A 173 -20.88 2.89 12.71
CA ASP A 173 -20.14 1.63 12.80
C ASP A 173 -20.43 0.76 11.57
N THR A 174 -19.39 0.28 10.92
CA THR A 174 -19.47 -0.51 9.70
C THR A 174 -18.30 -1.49 9.59
N SER A 175 -18.21 -2.24 8.50
CA SER A 175 -17.10 -3.16 8.25
C SER A 175 -16.59 -2.98 6.83
N ILE A 176 -15.27 -2.98 6.69
CA ILE A 176 -14.61 -3.09 5.38
C ILE A 176 -14.61 -4.55 4.98
N ARG A 177 -15.04 -4.84 3.76
CA ARG A 177 -15.15 -6.18 3.18
C ARG A 177 -14.14 -6.37 2.07
N TYR A 178 -13.77 -7.63 1.84
CA TYR A 178 -12.81 -8.00 0.79
C TYR A 178 -13.27 -7.59 -0.62
N GLN A 179 -14.57 -7.69 -0.89
CA GLN A 179 -15.19 -7.25 -2.14
C GLN A 179 -16.47 -6.46 -1.87
N GLY A 180 -16.91 -5.66 -2.85
CA GLY A 180 -18.18 -4.93 -2.78
C GLY A 180 -19.39 -5.87 -2.77
N GLY A 181 -19.89 -6.19 -1.58
CA GLY A 181 -21.06 -7.04 -1.41
C GLY A 181 -21.28 -7.49 0.03
N ILE A 182 -22.56 -7.58 0.45
CA ILE A 182 -22.93 -7.97 1.83
C ILE A 182 -22.57 -9.43 2.17
N LYS A 183 -22.24 -10.25 1.17
CA LYS A 183 -21.80 -11.64 1.32
C LYS A 183 -20.28 -11.81 1.29
N SER A 184 -19.55 -10.78 0.96
CA SER A 184 -18.10 -10.78 0.99
C SER A 184 -17.60 -10.84 2.44
N PRO A 185 -16.52 -11.60 2.73
CA PRO A 185 -15.92 -11.67 4.06
C PRO A 185 -15.48 -10.29 4.57
N ILE A 186 -15.52 -10.13 5.89
CA ILE A 186 -15.10 -8.91 6.58
C ILE A 186 -13.57 -8.92 6.75
N LEU A 187 -12.90 -7.85 6.32
CA LEU A 187 -11.48 -7.61 6.58
C LEU A 187 -11.29 -7.02 7.98
N THR A 188 -11.96 -5.90 8.26
CA THR A 188 -11.88 -5.20 9.53
C THR A 188 -13.16 -4.44 9.85
N ASP A 189 -13.34 -4.09 11.12
CA ASP A 189 -14.44 -3.23 11.57
C ASP A 189 -13.96 -1.78 11.66
N VAL A 190 -14.87 -0.85 11.33
CA VAL A 190 -14.65 0.59 11.33
C VAL A 190 -15.67 1.23 12.27
N LYS A 191 -15.21 2.14 13.10
CA LYS A 191 -16.03 2.87 14.05
C LYS A 191 -16.49 4.22 13.49
N THR A 192 -17.58 4.69 14.01
CA THR A 192 -18.07 6.05 13.74
C THR A 192 -16.98 7.06 14.06
N GLY A 193 -16.66 7.92 13.11
CA GLY A 193 -15.60 8.93 13.22
C GLY A 193 -14.22 8.50 12.68
N ASP A 194 -14.01 7.22 12.37
CA ASP A 194 -12.75 6.77 11.77
C ASP A 194 -12.56 7.40 10.39
N THR A 195 -11.34 7.86 10.14
CA THR A 195 -10.92 8.38 8.84
C THR A 195 -10.36 7.26 7.99
N LEU A 196 -10.83 7.17 6.74
CA LEU A 196 -10.41 6.21 5.73
C LEU A 196 -9.81 6.94 4.54
N ILE A 197 -8.84 6.34 3.86
CA ILE A 197 -8.38 6.79 2.55
C ILE A 197 -9.42 6.34 1.53
N PHE A 198 -9.94 7.28 0.75
CA PHE A 198 -10.93 7.02 -0.28
C PHE A 198 -10.23 6.74 -1.61
N LEU A 199 -10.53 5.62 -2.25
CA LEU A 199 -9.86 5.18 -3.48
C LEU A 199 -10.76 5.31 -4.70
N GLU A 200 -11.95 4.72 -4.63
CA GLU A 200 -12.85 4.66 -5.78
C GLU A 200 -14.31 4.64 -5.34
N GLU A 201 -15.15 5.28 -6.10
CA GLU A 201 -16.60 5.24 -5.93
C GLU A 201 -17.23 4.23 -6.90
N LEU A 202 -18.01 3.29 -6.35
CA LEU A 202 -18.83 2.34 -7.10
C LEU A 202 -20.33 2.65 -6.88
N GLU A 203 -21.22 1.84 -7.45
CA GLU A 203 -22.67 2.07 -7.35
C GLU A 203 -23.16 2.17 -5.91
N ASP A 204 -23.09 1.10 -5.12
CA ASP A 204 -23.55 1.04 -3.72
C ASP A 204 -22.37 0.96 -2.72
N TRP A 205 -21.15 0.84 -3.20
CA TRP A 205 -19.93 0.62 -2.43
C TRP A 205 -18.89 1.68 -2.74
N ALA A 206 -17.93 1.82 -1.86
CA ALA A 206 -16.72 2.57 -2.12
C ALA A 206 -15.52 1.71 -1.75
N GLN A 207 -14.45 1.77 -2.56
CA GLN A 207 -13.17 1.19 -2.19
C GLN A 207 -12.44 2.17 -1.28
N VAL A 208 -11.93 1.65 -0.19
CA VAL A 208 -11.23 2.43 0.84
C VAL A 208 -10.02 1.68 1.36
N ALA A 209 -9.09 2.42 1.94
CA ALA A 209 -7.99 1.84 2.70
C ALA A 209 -7.94 2.44 4.11
N THR A 210 -7.44 1.66 5.05
CA THR A 210 -7.16 2.10 6.43
C THR A 210 -5.67 2.36 6.60
N MET A 211 -5.31 3.16 7.60
CA MET A 211 -3.89 3.43 7.91
C MET A 211 -3.13 2.19 8.36
N ASP A 212 -3.82 1.18 8.89
CA ASP A 212 -3.25 -0.11 9.30
C ASP A 212 -3.21 -1.16 8.17
N GLY A 213 -3.45 -0.73 6.92
CA GLY A 213 -3.18 -1.49 5.71
C GLY A 213 -4.28 -2.43 5.25
N TYR A 214 -5.53 -2.25 5.69
CA TYR A 214 -6.66 -2.95 5.08
C TYR A 214 -7.16 -2.17 3.87
N ILE A 215 -7.30 -2.84 2.73
CA ILE A 215 -7.80 -2.29 1.47
C ILE A 215 -9.01 -3.10 1.06
N GLY A 216 -10.17 -2.47 0.97
CA GLY A 216 -11.42 -3.19 0.68
C GLY A 216 -12.59 -2.26 0.44
N TYR A 217 -13.78 -2.76 0.68
CA TYR A 217 -15.02 -2.09 0.29
C TYR A 217 -15.93 -1.83 1.48
N VAL A 218 -16.51 -0.63 1.51
CA VAL A 218 -17.50 -0.20 2.49
C VAL A 218 -18.78 0.27 1.79
N GLN A 219 -19.94 0.13 2.42
CA GLN A 219 -21.19 0.65 1.86
C GLN A 219 -21.17 2.19 1.87
N LYS A 220 -21.50 2.82 0.74
CA LYS A 220 -21.47 4.29 0.58
C LYS A 220 -22.33 5.04 1.58
N ASP A 221 -23.47 4.48 1.96
CA ASP A 221 -24.36 5.11 2.94
C ASP A 221 -23.76 5.18 4.36
N THR A 222 -22.69 4.43 4.63
CA THR A 222 -22.00 4.38 5.93
C THR A 222 -20.87 5.39 6.07
N ILE A 223 -20.45 6.01 4.97
CA ILE A 223 -19.36 6.99 4.94
C ILE A 223 -19.82 8.36 4.48
N ALA A 224 -19.04 9.39 4.78
CA ALA A 224 -19.25 10.76 4.30
C ALA A 224 -18.81 10.91 2.84
N SER A 225 -19.07 12.06 2.24
CA SER A 225 -18.48 12.41 0.96
C SER A 225 -16.96 12.50 1.09
N ALA A 226 -16.23 12.09 0.03
CA ALA A 226 -14.79 12.22 0.02
C ALA A 226 -14.37 13.70 0.03
N GLU A 227 -13.29 13.98 0.73
CA GLU A 227 -12.65 15.29 0.81
C GLU A 227 -11.14 15.15 0.58
N THR A 228 -10.53 16.18 -0.01
CA THR A 228 -9.08 16.24 -0.16
C THR A 228 -8.45 16.77 1.11
N LYS A 229 -7.43 16.08 1.63
CA LYS A 229 -6.74 16.46 2.86
C LYS A 229 -5.23 16.45 2.66
N ASP A 230 -4.57 17.47 3.22
CA ASP A 230 -3.14 17.52 3.40
C ASP A 230 -2.81 17.22 4.88
N PHE A 231 -1.82 16.36 5.09
CA PHE A 231 -1.34 16.02 6.43
C PHE A 231 -0.10 16.84 6.73
N GLU A 232 -0.04 17.44 7.92
CA GLU A 232 1.14 18.16 8.38
C GLU A 232 2.32 17.21 8.57
N ARG A 233 3.50 17.64 8.09
CA ARG A 233 4.75 16.87 8.16
C ARG A 233 5.84 17.69 8.83
N SER A 234 6.64 16.98 9.62
CA SER A 234 7.87 17.56 10.24
C SER A 234 9.14 17.09 9.53
N PHE A 235 9.03 16.36 8.41
CA PHE A 235 10.18 15.87 7.67
C PHE A 235 10.89 17.03 6.95
N GLU A 236 12.18 17.19 7.22
CA GLU A 236 13.04 18.16 6.52
C GLU A 236 13.62 17.50 5.27
N LYS A 237 13.09 17.90 4.11
CA LYS A 237 13.57 17.40 2.83
C LYS A 237 14.94 17.99 2.50
N GLU A 238 15.87 17.14 2.06
CA GLU A 238 17.17 17.60 1.56
C GLU A 238 17.02 18.55 0.37
N GLU A 239 17.65 19.70 0.46
CA GLU A 239 17.71 20.69 -0.62
C GLU A 239 18.99 20.53 -1.43
N TYR A 240 18.83 20.25 -2.72
CA TYR A 240 19.94 20.12 -3.65
C TYR A 240 20.04 21.38 -4.50
N THR A 241 21.24 21.96 -4.51
CA THR A 241 21.55 23.11 -5.38
C THR A 241 22.02 22.61 -6.73
N TYR A 242 21.43 23.13 -7.78
CA TYR A 242 21.84 22.85 -9.14
C TYR A 242 22.59 24.06 -9.70
N LEU A 243 23.67 23.79 -10.49
CA LEU A 243 24.29 24.84 -11.27
C LEU A 243 23.30 25.27 -12.37
N THR A 244 22.87 26.50 -12.30
CA THR A 244 22.00 27.13 -13.29
C THR A 244 22.74 28.24 -14.01
N MET A 245 22.41 28.45 -15.27
CA MET A 245 22.88 29.60 -16.05
C MET A 245 21.68 30.44 -16.48
N ASP A 246 21.78 31.74 -16.35
CA ASP A 246 20.81 32.64 -16.94
C ASP A 246 21.02 32.70 -18.46
N GLY A 247 19.99 32.35 -19.23
CA GLY A 247 20.00 32.38 -20.68
C GLY A 247 20.10 31.02 -21.35
N LYS A 248 20.37 31.03 -22.64
CA LYS A 248 20.49 29.82 -23.44
C LYS A 248 21.83 29.15 -23.22
N VAL A 249 21.78 27.82 -22.93
CA VAL A 249 22.97 26.98 -22.90
C VAL A 249 23.34 26.57 -24.32
N ASN A 250 24.55 26.93 -24.76
CA ASN A 250 25.17 26.44 -25.97
C ASN A 250 26.40 25.62 -25.58
N MET A 251 26.24 24.28 -25.56
CA MET A 251 27.26 23.37 -25.08
C MET A 251 27.97 22.66 -26.21
N SER A 252 29.28 22.48 -26.07
CA SER A 252 30.09 21.65 -26.93
C SER A 252 30.78 20.54 -26.15
N TRP A 253 30.79 19.33 -26.69
CA TRP A 253 31.62 18.24 -26.18
C TRP A 253 33.03 18.37 -26.76
N HIS A 254 34.04 18.31 -25.89
CA HIS A 254 35.43 18.28 -26.31
C HIS A 254 36.07 16.94 -25.98
N GLN A 255 36.48 16.22 -27.02
CA GLN A 255 37.14 14.93 -26.85
C GLN A 255 38.59 15.13 -26.39
N VAL A 256 38.90 14.63 -25.20
CA VAL A 256 40.27 14.59 -24.64
C VAL A 256 40.81 13.18 -24.87
N THR A 257 41.84 13.05 -25.72
CA THR A 257 42.38 11.74 -26.16
C THR A 257 43.63 11.34 -25.38
N SER A 258 44.23 12.23 -24.61
CA SER A 258 45.40 11.97 -23.76
C SER A 258 45.51 13.01 -22.65
N GLN A 259 46.32 12.74 -21.64
CA GLN A 259 46.63 13.71 -20.59
C GLN A 259 47.26 14.97 -21.12
N ASP A 260 48.13 14.87 -22.13
CA ASP A 260 48.76 16.05 -22.79
C ASP A 260 47.71 16.90 -23.50
N ALA A 261 46.71 16.25 -24.17
CA ALA A 261 45.61 16.98 -24.81
C ALA A 261 44.77 17.77 -23.82
N ASN A 262 44.67 17.33 -22.58
CA ASN A 262 43.95 18.05 -21.52
C ASN A 262 44.66 19.39 -21.17
N ALA A 263 45.98 19.45 -21.21
CA ALA A 263 46.71 20.67 -20.93
C ALA A 263 46.40 21.80 -21.92
N TYR A 264 46.03 21.47 -23.16
CA TYR A 264 45.70 22.42 -24.21
C TYR A 264 44.22 22.77 -24.33
N LEU A 265 43.37 22.25 -23.44
CA LEU A 265 41.92 22.49 -23.49
C LEU A 265 41.58 23.99 -23.48
N VAL A 266 42.20 24.75 -22.56
CA VAL A 266 41.94 26.18 -22.42
C VAL A 266 42.33 26.96 -23.69
N ASP A 267 43.48 26.63 -24.30
CA ASP A 267 43.94 27.24 -25.54
C ASP A 267 43.04 26.87 -26.72
N THR A 268 42.55 25.64 -26.77
CA THR A 268 41.63 25.16 -27.83
C THR A 268 40.32 25.92 -27.79
N ILE A 269 39.78 26.21 -26.62
CA ILE A 269 38.47 26.88 -26.47
C ILE A 269 38.60 28.41 -26.46
N ALA A 270 39.78 28.98 -26.27
CA ALA A 270 39.99 30.42 -26.15
C ALA A 270 39.44 31.24 -27.33
N ASN A 271 39.43 30.67 -28.53
CA ASN A 271 38.95 31.33 -29.73
C ASN A 271 37.55 30.86 -30.19
N VAL A 272 36.86 30.05 -29.39
CA VAL A 272 35.51 29.56 -29.71
C VAL A 272 34.48 30.63 -29.31
N SER A 273 33.70 31.11 -30.28
CA SER A 273 32.61 32.05 -30.01
C SER A 273 31.25 31.36 -29.99
N GLY A 274 30.37 31.84 -29.13
CA GLY A 274 29.00 31.35 -29.04
C GLY A 274 28.79 30.08 -28.21
N VAL A 275 29.86 29.46 -27.72
CA VAL A 275 29.80 28.34 -26.77
C VAL A 275 30.02 28.91 -25.37
N ASN A 276 29.12 28.59 -24.46
CA ASN A 276 29.19 29.03 -23.06
C ASN A 276 29.35 27.89 -22.04
N VAL A 277 29.25 26.65 -22.50
CA VAL A 277 29.51 25.44 -21.71
C VAL A 277 30.37 24.47 -22.51
N ILE A 278 31.39 23.90 -21.88
CA ILE A 278 32.23 22.83 -22.45
C ILE A 278 32.10 21.62 -21.56
N SER A 279 31.89 20.45 -22.20
CA SER A 279 31.89 19.13 -21.55
C SER A 279 33.06 18.31 -22.07
N PRO A 280 34.21 18.28 -21.39
CA PRO A 280 35.37 17.48 -21.80
C PRO A 280 35.16 16.00 -21.43
N THR A 281 35.65 15.08 -22.24
CA THR A 281 35.66 13.64 -21.97
C THR A 281 36.87 13.27 -21.08
N TRP A 282 36.77 13.57 -19.79
CA TRP A 282 37.86 13.31 -18.82
C TRP A 282 37.80 11.92 -18.18
N TYR A 283 36.63 11.26 -18.26
CA TYR A 283 36.43 9.97 -17.63
C TYR A 283 36.19 8.89 -18.69
N TYR A 284 36.81 7.74 -18.51
CA TYR A 284 36.63 6.56 -19.33
C TYR A 284 36.17 5.42 -18.43
N ILE A 285 35.22 4.63 -18.92
CA ILE A 285 34.89 3.36 -18.31
C ILE A 285 36.00 2.41 -18.71
N GLN A 286 36.68 1.80 -17.73
CA GLN A 286 37.58 0.68 -17.96
C GLN A 286 36.75 -0.61 -17.93
N ASP A 287 36.87 -1.44 -18.95
CA ASP A 287 36.27 -2.78 -19.03
C ASP A 287 36.94 -3.74 -18.07
#